data_a70384015b8ee1258efe0bbaef9002a4
#
_entry.id   a70384015b8ee1258efe0bbaef9002a4
#
_cell.length_a   1.000
_cell.length_b   1.000
_cell.length_c   1.000
_cell.angle_alpha   90.00
_cell.angle_beta   90.00
_cell.angle_gamma   90.00
#
_symmetry.space_group_name_H-M   'P 1'
#
loop_
_entity.id
_entity.type
_entity.pdbx_description
1 polymer ?
#
loop_
_entity_poly.entity_id
_entity_poly.type
_entity_poly.pdbx_seq_one_letter_code
_entity_poly.pdbx_strand_id
1 'polypeptide(L)'
;MLLSVTAMTVALVTFFEVRDINRRLRSVSLNSYVEQTLVSNNYVLATSGVAEDAGSAGVSVDQARTTLPEDFFGTRVYLTFDDGPSHNTEKILDILKKHNVRATFFVNGKASESSELEPLYRDIAEDGHALGMHSYSHKYSEIYSSREAFETDLDKIHSLIYNETGIDTMLYRFPGGSANTVSRQPMSQFADILHSHGYEYYDWNIYPGDNTGRAYPKEAIVSGILGNISEYRAAIILLHDSDTHGSTVEALPEVIEGLLAQNVQFCVMDANTPAVQQISY
;
A
#
# COMPACT_ATOMS: atom_id res chain seq x y z
N MET A 1 16.95 5.92 40.38
CA MET A 1 16.45 4.96 39.39
C MET A 1 14.93 4.96 39.22
N LEU A 2 14.14 5.43 40.16
CA LEU A 2 12.67 5.54 40.03
C LEU A 2 12.17 6.72 39.14
N LEU A 3 12.98 7.78 38.99
CA LEU A 3 12.61 8.97 38.19
C LEU A 3 12.69 8.77 36.66
N SER A 4 13.39 7.73 36.17
CA SER A 4 13.52 7.49 34.72
C SER A 4 12.32 6.73 34.13
N VAL A 5 11.69 5.85 34.90
CA VAL A 5 10.55 5.05 34.45
C VAL A 5 9.28 5.91 34.37
N THR A 6 9.06 6.82 35.33
CA THR A 6 7.94 7.75 35.31
C THR A 6 8.04 8.78 34.19
N ALA A 7 9.25 9.28 33.87
CA ALA A 7 9.45 10.19 32.75
C ALA A 7 9.18 9.53 31.39
N MET A 8 9.56 8.27 31.23
CA MET A 8 9.34 7.52 29.99
C MET A 8 7.87 7.14 29.79
N THR A 9 7.16 6.76 30.87
CA THR A 9 5.72 6.50 30.81
C THR A 9 4.91 7.76 30.51
N VAL A 10 5.25 8.89 31.11
CA VAL A 10 4.60 10.17 30.82
C VAL A 10 4.88 10.62 29.38
N ALA A 11 6.10 10.43 28.86
CA ALA A 11 6.42 10.74 27.47
C ALA A 11 5.67 9.86 26.46
N LEU A 12 5.48 8.56 26.75
CA LEU A 12 4.68 7.67 25.91
C LEU A 12 3.20 8.06 25.92
N VAL A 13 2.62 8.30 27.08
CA VAL A 13 1.21 8.70 27.22
C VAL A 13 0.95 10.03 26.51
N THR A 14 1.83 11.02 26.66
CA THR A 14 1.70 12.30 25.95
C THR A 14 1.88 12.16 24.44
N PHE A 15 2.75 11.26 23.99
CA PHE A 15 2.91 10.98 22.56
C PHE A 15 1.65 10.37 21.94
N PHE A 16 1.03 9.40 22.59
CA PHE A 16 -0.22 8.78 22.12
C PHE A 16 -1.41 9.76 22.19
N GLU A 17 -1.52 10.58 23.24
CA GLU A 17 -2.57 11.60 23.34
C GLU A 17 -2.42 12.70 22.28
N VAL A 18 -1.20 13.17 22.03
CA VAL A 18 -0.93 14.16 20.98
C VAL A 18 -1.22 13.57 19.59
N ARG A 19 -0.92 12.30 19.37
CA ARG A 19 -1.24 11.59 18.13
C ARG A 19 -2.76 11.45 17.91
N ASP A 20 -3.53 11.10 18.95
CA ASP A 20 -4.98 11.01 18.88
C ASP A 20 -5.65 12.40 18.68
N ILE A 21 -5.15 13.43 19.35
CA ILE A 21 -5.59 14.80 19.18
C ILE A 21 -5.30 15.29 17.74
N ASN A 22 -4.11 15.04 17.22
CA ASN A 22 -3.75 15.39 15.85
C ASN A 22 -4.62 14.64 14.82
N ARG A 23 -4.95 13.37 15.08
CA ARG A 23 -5.86 12.57 14.25
C ARG A 23 -7.27 13.19 14.21
N ARG A 24 -7.81 13.59 15.37
CA ARG A 24 -9.13 14.25 15.50
C ARG A 24 -9.14 15.64 14.86
N LEU A 25 -8.09 16.42 15.05
CA LEU A 25 -7.96 17.74 14.44
C LEU A 25 -7.87 17.67 12.91
N ARG A 26 -7.26 16.64 12.35
CA ARG A 26 -7.19 16.45 10.90
C ARG A 26 -8.51 16.01 10.29
N SER A 27 -9.26 15.12 10.95
CA SER A 27 -10.60 14.77 10.48
C SER A 27 -11.53 15.97 10.45
N VAL A 28 -11.40 16.88 11.43
CA VAL A 28 -12.14 18.16 11.46
C VAL A 28 -11.64 19.12 10.38
N SER A 29 -10.31 19.22 10.17
CA SER A 29 -9.73 20.08 9.15
C SER A 29 -10.07 19.60 7.73
N LEU A 30 -10.04 18.28 7.49
CA LEU A 30 -10.42 17.71 6.19
C LEU A 30 -11.90 17.94 5.88
N ASN A 31 -12.78 17.73 6.87
CA ASN A 31 -14.21 18.00 6.71
C ASN A 31 -14.48 19.50 6.47
N SER A 32 -13.81 20.41 7.18
CA SER A 32 -13.97 21.84 6.97
C SER A 32 -13.40 22.29 5.62
N TYR A 33 -12.30 21.68 5.15
CA TYR A 33 -11.73 21.95 3.83
C TYR A 33 -12.65 21.44 2.71
N VAL A 34 -13.21 20.24 2.87
CA VAL A 34 -14.19 19.68 1.92
C VAL A 34 -15.46 20.52 1.90
N GLU A 35 -16.00 20.95 3.04
CA GLU A 35 -17.16 21.84 3.09
C GLU A 35 -16.87 23.21 2.47
N GLN A 36 -15.70 23.82 2.74
CA GLN A 36 -15.32 25.09 2.11
C GLN A 36 -15.10 24.95 0.60
N THR A 37 -14.55 23.84 0.14
CA THR A 37 -14.35 23.57 -1.30
C THR A 37 -15.68 23.32 -2.00
N LEU A 38 -16.63 22.64 -1.35
CA LEU A 38 -17.98 22.41 -1.89
C LEU A 38 -18.79 23.72 -1.97
N VAL A 39 -18.62 24.60 -0.99
CA VAL A 39 -19.30 25.91 -0.97
C VAL A 39 -18.68 26.89 -1.97
N SER A 40 -17.36 26.87 -2.16
CA SER A 40 -16.66 27.77 -3.10
C SER A 40 -16.84 27.38 -4.56
N ASN A 41 -17.13 26.12 -4.87
CA ASN A 41 -17.25 25.62 -6.24
C ASN A 41 -18.70 25.46 -6.73
N ASN A 42 -19.69 25.99 -6.02
CA ASN A 42 -21.07 26.12 -6.48
C ASN A 42 -21.72 24.84 -7.04
N TYR A 43 -21.42 23.67 -6.44
CA TYR A 43 -22.12 22.43 -6.78
C TYR A 43 -23.50 22.40 -6.10
N VAL A 44 -24.47 22.95 -6.79
CA VAL A 44 -25.90 22.73 -6.50
C VAL A 44 -26.23 21.30 -6.94
N LEU A 45 -26.65 20.46 -6.02
CA LEU A 45 -27.32 19.21 -6.32
C LEU A 45 -28.62 19.51 -7.07
N ALA A 46 -28.56 19.48 -8.40
CA ALA A 46 -29.74 19.55 -9.23
C ALA A 46 -30.33 18.15 -9.37
N THR A 47 -31.45 17.94 -8.71
CA THR A 47 -32.40 16.88 -9.04
C THR A 47 -33.02 17.18 -10.41
N SER A 48 -32.89 16.22 -11.34
CA SER A 48 -33.70 16.02 -12.54
C SER A 48 -34.03 17.21 -13.46
N GLY A 49 -33.57 17.15 -14.71
CA GLY A 49 -34.12 17.95 -15.83
C GLY A 49 -33.14 18.16 -16.98
N VAL A 50 -33.46 17.52 -18.03
CA VAL A 50 -32.99 17.51 -19.43
C VAL A 50 -32.42 18.82 -20.01
N ALA A 51 -31.35 18.62 -20.81
CA ALA A 51 -31.00 19.22 -22.11
C ALA A 51 -30.03 20.41 -22.22
N GLU A 52 -29.05 20.15 -23.05
CA GLU A 52 -28.40 20.94 -24.13
C GLU A 52 -27.24 21.89 -23.84
N ASP A 53 -26.13 21.44 -24.38
CA ASP A 53 -25.15 22.02 -25.34
C ASP A 53 -24.03 22.98 -24.87
N ALA A 54 -22.85 22.62 -25.43
CA ALA A 54 -21.66 23.42 -25.79
C ALA A 54 -20.57 23.72 -24.74
N GLY A 55 -19.51 22.86 -24.79
CA GLY A 55 -18.17 23.35 -25.09
C GLY A 55 -17.37 24.09 -24.02
N SER A 56 -16.55 23.34 -23.29
CA SER A 56 -15.16 23.77 -23.00
C SER A 56 -14.42 22.64 -22.24
N ALA A 57 -13.38 22.10 -22.85
CA ALA A 57 -12.56 21.08 -22.27
C ALA A 57 -11.64 21.65 -21.19
N GLY A 58 -11.97 21.42 -19.93
CA GLY A 58 -11.08 21.55 -18.79
C GLY A 58 -10.95 20.17 -18.13
N VAL A 59 -9.85 19.47 -18.36
CA VAL A 59 -9.57 18.20 -17.68
C VAL A 59 -9.28 18.50 -16.23
N SER A 60 -10.23 18.27 -15.34
CA SER A 60 -10.02 18.36 -13.90
C SER A 60 -9.34 17.10 -13.38
N VAL A 61 -8.34 17.28 -12.53
CA VAL A 61 -7.48 16.24 -11.92
C VAL A 61 -8.22 15.29 -10.96
N ASP A 62 -9.53 15.38 -10.85
CA ASP A 62 -10.37 14.72 -9.85
C ASP A 62 -11.04 13.41 -10.34
N GLN A 63 -10.63 12.87 -11.50
CA GLN A 63 -11.22 11.63 -12.05
C GLN A 63 -10.50 10.34 -11.68
N ALA A 64 -9.67 10.31 -10.65
CA ALA A 64 -8.90 9.13 -10.27
C ALA A 64 -9.44 8.36 -9.06
N ARG A 65 -10.57 8.75 -8.48
CA ARG A 65 -11.37 7.85 -7.63
C ARG A 65 -12.37 7.15 -8.53
N THR A 66 -11.92 6.06 -9.12
CA THR A 66 -12.82 5.14 -9.83
C THR A 66 -13.73 4.48 -8.78
N THR A 67 -14.84 5.14 -8.42
CA THR A 67 -15.95 4.45 -7.81
C THR A 67 -16.41 3.44 -8.85
N LEU A 68 -16.19 2.17 -8.54
CA LEU A 68 -16.62 1.07 -9.40
C LEU A 68 -18.11 1.17 -9.64
N PRO A 69 -18.61 0.90 -10.87
CA PRO A 69 -19.99 0.57 -11.05
C PRO A 69 -20.38 -0.57 -10.09
N GLU A 70 -21.49 -0.47 -9.39
CA GLU A 70 -21.97 -1.51 -8.46
C GLU A 70 -22.15 -2.87 -9.17
N ASP A 71 -22.15 -2.88 -10.51
CA ASP A 71 -22.37 -3.99 -11.40
C ASP A 71 -21.11 -4.48 -12.15
N PHE A 72 -19.89 -4.12 -11.69
CA PHE A 72 -18.68 -4.71 -12.26
C PHE A 72 -18.55 -6.20 -11.89
N PHE A 73 -18.72 -7.08 -12.88
CA PHE A 73 -18.65 -8.54 -12.72
C PHE A 73 -17.27 -9.16 -12.98
N GLY A 74 -16.24 -8.33 -13.24
CA GLY A 74 -14.87 -8.79 -13.51
C GLY A 74 -14.03 -9.00 -12.26
N THR A 75 -12.76 -9.36 -12.48
CA THR A 75 -11.75 -9.49 -11.42
C THR A 75 -11.13 -8.13 -11.13
N ARG A 76 -11.11 -7.73 -9.85
CA ARG A 76 -10.30 -6.62 -9.37
C ARG A 76 -8.88 -7.09 -9.15
N VAL A 77 -7.92 -6.40 -9.70
CA VAL A 77 -6.50 -6.74 -9.59
C VAL A 77 -5.78 -5.66 -8.80
N TYR A 78 -5.10 -6.09 -7.76
CA TYR A 78 -4.20 -5.30 -6.95
C TYR A 78 -2.77 -5.77 -7.23
N LEU A 79 -2.04 -5.03 -8.08
CA LEU A 79 -0.60 -5.24 -8.21
C LEU A 79 0.07 -4.73 -6.95
N THR A 80 0.83 -5.57 -6.27
CA THR A 80 1.54 -5.19 -5.06
C THR A 80 3.02 -5.52 -5.18
N PHE A 81 3.87 -4.59 -4.73
CA PHE A 81 5.32 -4.70 -4.77
C PHE A 81 5.88 -4.57 -3.37
N ASP A 82 6.60 -5.60 -2.91
CA ASP A 82 7.26 -5.63 -1.61
C ASP A 82 8.74 -5.25 -1.73
N ASP A 83 9.37 -4.89 -0.62
CA ASP A 83 10.81 -4.68 -0.43
C ASP A 83 11.40 -3.36 -0.98
N GLY A 84 10.65 -2.59 -1.73
CA GLY A 84 11.09 -1.28 -2.23
C GLY A 84 11.19 -0.19 -1.15
N PRO A 85 11.63 1.03 -1.53
CA PRO A 85 12.16 1.40 -2.84
C PRO A 85 13.54 0.83 -3.15
N SER A 86 13.85 0.63 -4.44
CA SER A 86 15.12 0.14 -4.97
C SER A 86 15.47 0.82 -6.30
N HIS A 87 16.59 0.47 -6.93
CA HIS A 87 16.93 0.94 -8.29
C HIS A 87 16.00 0.38 -9.39
N ASN A 88 15.09 -0.53 -9.03
CA ASN A 88 14.05 -0.99 -9.95
C ASN A 88 12.76 -0.16 -9.84
N THR A 89 12.55 0.57 -8.75
CA THR A 89 11.33 1.34 -8.49
C THR A 89 11.02 2.33 -9.61
N GLU A 90 12.01 3.14 -10.05
CA GLU A 90 11.80 4.09 -11.16
C GLU A 90 11.30 3.39 -12.43
N LYS A 91 11.90 2.24 -12.76
CA LYS A 91 11.51 1.45 -13.95
C LYS A 91 10.10 0.91 -13.82
N ILE A 92 9.72 0.45 -12.61
CA ILE A 92 8.36 -0.03 -12.31
C ILE A 92 7.37 1.13 -12.47
N LEU A 93 7.66 2.31 -11.90
CA LEU A 93 6.83 3.51 -12.00
C LEU A 93 6.65 3.93 -13.46
N ASP A 94 7.72 3.95 -14.26
CA ASP A 94 7.66 4.27 -15.69
C ASP A 94 6.76 3.30 -16.46
N ILE A 95 6.86 2.00 -16.18
CA ILE A 95 6.01 0.98 -16.81
C ILE A 95 4.55 1.17 -16.41
N LEU A 96 4.27 1.34 -15.13
CA LEU A 96 2.91 1.57 -14.62
C LEU A 96 2.29 2.83 -15.23
N LYS A 97 3.04 3.91 -15.28
CA LYS A 97 2.64 5.18 -15.90
C LYS A 97 2.34 5.04 -17.38
N LYS A 98 3.21 4.37 -18.13
CA LYS A 98 3.01 4.09 -19.57
C LYS A 98 1.71 3.35 -19.86
N HIS A 99 1.30 2.44 -18.98
CA HIS A 99 0.07 1.65 -19.12
C HIS A 99 -1.13 2.28 -18.41
N ASN A 100 -0.97 3.44 -17.76
CA ASN A 100 -1.98 4.10 -16.94
C ASN A 100 -2.57 3.17 -15.86
N VAL A 101 -1.70 2.41 -15.19
CA VAL A 101 -2.03 1.47 -14.12
C VAL A 101 -1.45 1.95 -12.82
N ARG A 102 -2.22 1.82 -11.74
CA ARG A 102 -1.78 2.09 -10.39
C ARG A 102 -1.57 0.80 -9.60
N ALA A 103 -0.67 0.85 -8.64
CA ALA A 103 -0.27 -0.29 -7.82
C ALA A 103 -0.17 0.10 -6.34
N THR A 104 0.14 -0.87 -5.49
CA THR A 104 0.42 -0.66 -4.08
C THR A 104 1.84 -1.12 -3.79
N PHE A 105 2.62 -0.29 -3.10
CA PHE A 105 3.99 -0.60 -2.71
C PHE A 105 4.05 -0.78 -1.19
N PHE A 106 4.41 -1.97 -0.74
CA PHE A 106 4.71 -2.26 0.65
C PHE A 106 6.20 -2.03 0.89
N VAL A 107 6.52 -0.85 1.36
CA VAL A 107 7.90 -0.35 1.44
C VAL A 107 8.55 -0.65 2.78
N ASN A 108 9.87 -0.82 2.77
CA ASN A 108 10.69 -0.95 3.99
C ASN A 108 11.58 0.28 4.20
N GLY A 109 12.30 0.32 5.33
CA GLY A 109 13.11 1.49 5.72
C GLY A 109 14.49 1.58 5.05
N LYS A 110 14.92 0.61 4.24
CA LYS A 110 16.30 0.55 3.73
C LYS A 110 16.66 1.73 2.81
N ALA A 111 15.72 2.16 1.98
CA ALA A 111 15.95 3.26 1.05
C ALA A 111 16.17 4.61 1.74
N SER A 112 15.67 4.80 2.98
CA SER A 112 15.88 6.03 3.74
C SER A 112 17.34 6.30 4.14
N GLU A 113 18.20 5.29 4.01
CA GLU A 113 19.64 5.42 4.27
C GLU A 113 20.42 5.86 3.00
N SER A 114 19.73 5.98 1.84
CA SER A 114 20.31 6.34 0.55
C SER A 114 19.70 7.64 0.04
N SER A 115 20.51 8.68 -0.15
CA SER A 115 20.06 9.95 -0.74
C SER A 115 19.56 9.82 -2.20
N GLU A 116 19.86 8.71 -2.86
CA GLU A 116 19.39 8.39 -4.21
C GLU A 116 18.01 7.74 -4.17
N LEU A 117 17.77 6.85 -3.21
CA LEU A 117 16.54 6.05 -3.14
C LEU A 117 15.46 6.67 -2.25
N GLU A 118 15.85 7.48 -1.27
CA GLU A 118 14.91 8.14 -0.35
C GLU A 118 13.82 8.94 -1.07
N PRO A 119 14.09 9.72 -2.14
CA PRO A 119 13.05 10.47 -2.86
C PRO A 119 11.95 9.58 -3.46
N LEU A 120 12.24 8.30 -3.74
CA LEU A 120 11.29 7.39 -4.37
C LEU A 120 10.06 7.10 -3.51
N TYR A 121 10.11 7.27 -2.19
CA TYR A 121 8.89 7.22 -1.36
C TYR A 121 7.87 8.28 -1.80
N ARG A 122 8.34 9.49 -2.12
CA ARG A 122 7.49 10.58 -2.61
C ARG A 122 7.02 10.33 -4.03
N ASP A 123 7.92 9.86 -4.90
CA ASP A 123 7.60 9.62 -6.31
C ASP A 123 6.49 8.55 -6.45
N ILE A 124 6.54 7.47 -5.64
CA ILE A 124 5.47 6.48 -5.58
C ILE A 124 4.13 7.13 -5.23
N ALA A 125 4.11 8.02 -4.22
CA ALA A 125 2.90 8.70 -3.77
C ALA A 125 2.38 9.71 -4.80
N GLU A 126 3.27 10.51 -5.40
CA GLU A 126 2.94 11.57 -6.37
C GLU A 126 2.41 10.99 -7.69
N ASP A 127 2.89 9.82 -8.11
CA ASP A 127 2.35 9.08 -9.27
C ASP A 127 0.99 8.39 -8.94
N GLY A 128 0.48 8.56 -7.70
CA GLY A 128 -0.85 8.12 -7.29
C GLY A 128 -0.96 6.64 -6.94
N HIS A 129 0.15 6.00 -6.62
CA HIS A 129 0.19 4.66 -6.07
C HIS A 129 -0.11 4.67 -4.57
N ALA A 130 -0.57 3.54 -4.02
CA ALA A 130 -0.72 3.39 -2.59
C ALA A 130 0.59 2.96 -1.94
N LEU A 131 0.85 3.46 -0.73
CA LEU A 131 1.96 3.04 0.12
C LEU A 131 1.43 2.21 1.29
N GLY A 132 2.03 1.06 1.52
CA GLY A 132 1.85 0.23 2.70
C GLY A 132 3.17 0.00 3.42
N MET A 133 3.10 -0.45 4.65
CA MET A 133 4.24 -0.72 5.52
C MET A 133 4.71 -2.17 5.36
N HIS A 134 6.03 -2.38 5.19
CA HIS A 134 6.66 -3.72 5.12
C HIS A 134 7.84 -3.84 6.08
N SER A 135 7.64 -3.40 7.35
CA SER A 135 8.70 -3.29 8.34
C SER A 135 9.71 -2.17 8.02
N TYR A 136 10.36 -1.63 9.04
CA TYR A 136 11.46 -0.68 8.86
C TYR A 136 12.77 -1.40 8.54
N SER A 137 13.12 -2.38 9.38
CA SER A 137 14.42 -3.07 9.30
C SER A 137 14.44 -4.22 8.29
N HIS A 138 13.28 -4.84 8.03
CA HIS A 138 13.12 -6.07 7.26
C HIS A 138 14.03 -7.22 7.76
N LYS A 139 14.35 -7.24 9.06
CA LYS A 139 15.16 -8.28 9.68
C LYS A 139 14.29 -9.16 10.57
N TYR A 140 13.92 -10.34 10.08
CA TYR A 140 13.01 -11.26 10.77
C TYR A 140 13.39 -11.53 12.23
N SER A 141 14.70 -11.71 12.50
CA SER A 141 15.20 -11.98 13.87
C SER A 141 15.06 -10.79 14.81
N GLU A 142 14.91 -9.58 14.29
CA GLU A 142 14.70 -8.37 15.07
C GLU A 142 13.20 -8.10 15.24
N ILE A 143 12.45 -8.00 14.14
CA ILE A 143 11.03 -7.62 14.15
C ILE A 143 10.15 -8.63 14.89
N TYR A 144 10.45 -9.93 14.78
CA TYR A 144 9.67 -10.99 15.43
C TYR A 144 10.29 -11.50 16.75
N SER A 145 11.24 -10.76 17.33
CA SER A 145 11.89 -11.16 18.58
C SER A 145 10.97 -10.96 19.81
N SER A 146 10.18 -9.91 19.82
CA SER A 146 9.21 -9.60 20.86
C SER A 146 8.12 -8.66 20.33
N ARG A 147 7.05 -8.47 21.13
CA ARG A 147 5.98 -7.50 20.84
C ARG A 147 6.53 -6.08 20.76
N GLU A 148 7.37 -5.70 21.70
CA GLU A 148 7.97 -4.36 21.79
C GLU A 148 8.91 -4.07 20.61
N ALA A 149 9.63 -5.09 20.14
CA ALA A 149 10.48 -4.97 18.97
C ALA A 149 9.65 -4.74 17.70
N PHE A 150 8.54 -5.48 17.56
CA PHE A 150 7.61 -5.31 16.45
C PHE A 150 6.96 -3.92 16.45
N GLU A 151 6.45 -3.46 17.60
CA GLU A 151 5.85 -2.12 17.75
C GLU A 151 6.86 -1.01 17.44
N THR A 152 8.10 -1.17 17.90
CA THR A 152 9.17 -0.21 17.60
C THR A 152 9.49 -0.13 16.09
N ASP A 153 9.53 -1.26 15.41
CA ASP A 153 9.78 -1.33 13.97
C ASP A 153 8.58 -0.77 13.18
N LEU A 154 7.36 -1.09 13.60
CA LEU A 154 6.10 -0.57 13.05
C LEU A 154 6.03 0.96 13.15
N ASP A 155 6.32 1.53 14.32
CA ASP A 155 6.31 2.98 14.53
C ASP A 155 7.36 3.69 13.65
N LYS A 156 8.52 3.07 13.43
CA LYS A 156 9.57 3.62 12.57
C LYS A 156 9.15 3.68 11.11
N ILE A 157 8.61 2.58 10.56
CA ILE A 157 8.20 2.58 9.16
C ILE A 157 6.99 3.48 8.92
N HIS A 158 6.03 3.51 9.84
CA HIS A 158 4.92 4.44 9.77
C HIS A 158 5.39 5.90 9.76
N SER A 159 6.29 6.25 10.70
CA SER A 159 6.86 7.60 10.80
C SER A 159 7.64 7.98 9.55
N LEU A 160 8.40 7.05 8.97
CA LEU A 160 9.15 7.29 7.73
C LEU A 160 8.20 7.64 6.60
N ILE A 161 7.21 6.78 6.30
CA ILE A 161 6.25 7.03 5.21
C ILE A 161 5.54 8.37 5.43
N TYR A 162 5.10 8.63 6.65
CA TYR A 162 4.41 9.87 6.98
C TYR A 162 5.28 11.11 6.79
N ASN A 163 6.53 11.08 7.23
CA ASN A 163 7.45 12.21 7.12
C ASN A 163 7.83 12.49 5.67
N GLU A 164 8.01 11.43 4.85
CA GLU A 164 8.40 11.58 3.46
C GLU A 164 7.25 12.01 2.56
N THR A 165 6.01 11.55 2.85
CA THR A 165 4.90 11.68 1.91
C THR A 165 3.68 12.42 2.46
N GLY A 166 3.58 12.58 3.76
CA GLY A 166 2.36 13.06 4.44
C GLY A 166 1.23 12.03 4.50
N ILE A 167 1.42 10.83 3.98
CA ILE A 167 0.40 9.77 3.96
C ILE A 167 0.37 9.04 5.29
N ASP A 168 -0.80 9.02 5.95
CA ASP A 168 -1.08 8.22 7.14
C ASP A 168 -1.64 6.85 6.70
N THR A 169 -0.74 5.95 6.27
CA THR A 169 -1.15 4.64 5.74
C THR A 169 -1.60 3.70 6.85
N MET A 170 -2.67 2.93 6.58
CA MET A 170 -3.18 1.89 7.47
C MET A 170 -2.89 0.47 6.94
N LEU A 171 -2.18 0.37 5.82
CA LEU A 171 -1.88 -0.89 5.15
C LEU A 171 -0.57 -1.46 5.69
N TYR A 172 -0.58 -2.72 6.07
CA TYR A 172 0.62 -3.45 6.48
C TYR A 172 0.73 -4.78 5.74
N ARG A 173 1.95 -5.21 5.44
CA ARG A 173 2.25 -6.58 5.01
C ARG A 173 3.40 -7.12 5.84
N PHE A 174 3.20 -8.30 6.41
CA PHE A 174 4.24 -8.96 7.19
C PHE A 174 5.39 -9.42 6.28
N PRO A 175 6.66 -9.10 6.60
CA PRO A 175 7.79 -9.76 5.97
C PRO A 175 7.67 -11.28 6.05
N GLY A 176 7.64 -11.93 4.86
CA GLY A 176 7.40 -13.37 4.73
C GLY A 176 5.95 -13.82 4.85
N GLY A 177 5.00 -12.88 4.91
CA GLY A 177 3.56 -13.15 5.04
C GLY A 177 3.13 -13.44 6.48
N SER A 178 1.81 -13.42 6.70
CA SER A 178 1.25 -13.64 8.03
C SER A 178 1.39 -15.09 8.52
N ALA A 179 1.49 -16.05 7.62
CA ALA A 179 1.67 -17.48 7.94
C ALA A 179 3.16 -17.92 7.97
N ASN A 180 4.12 -16.97 8.03
CA ASN A 180 5.53 -17.35 8.06
C ASN A 180 5.88 -18.19 9.30
N THR A 181 6.86 -19.08 9.13
CA THR A 181 7.35 -19.96 10.19
C THR A 181 8.70 -19.51 10.77
N VAL A 182 9.16 -18.33 10.39
CA VAL A 182 10.45 -17.76 10.84
C VAL A 182 10.30 -17.18 12.25
N SER A 183 9.14 -16.65 12.58
CA SER A 183 8.82 -16.19 13.92
C SER A 183 8.81 -17.36 14.91
N ARG A 184 9.46 -17.16 16.08
CA ARG A 184 9.36 -18.10 17.22
C ARG A 184 8.12 -17.83 18.08
N GLN A 185 7.49 -16.68 17.87
CA GLN A 185 6.26 -16.25 18.52
C GLN A 185 5.06 -16.53 17.59
N PRO A 186 3.87 -16.79 18.10
CA PRO A 186 2.68 -16.89 17.25
C PRO A 186 2.47 -15.60 16.47
N MET A 187 2.31 -15.69 15.17
CA MET A 187 2.09 -14.52 14.31
C MET A 187 0.80 -13.77 14.65
N SER A 188 -0.20 -14.45 15.22
CA SER A 188 -1.45 -13.84 15.68
C SER A 188 -1.24 -12.69 16.67
N GLN A 189 -0.24 -12.78 17.56
CA GLN A 189 0.04 -11.70 18.51
C GLN A 189 0.51 -10.40 17.82
N PHE A 190 1.21 -10.51 16.68
CA PHE A 190 1.63 -9.34 15.91
C PHE A 190 0.45 -8.76 15.10
N ALA A 191 -0.44 -9.63 14.63
CA ALA A 191 -1.68 -9.21 14.01
C ALA A 191 -2.60 -8.48 15.01
N ASP A 192 -2.69 -8.97 16.25
CA ASP A 192 -3.42 -8.27 17.33
C ASP A 192 -2.85 -6.87 17.60
N ILE A 193 -1.51 -6.71 17.53
CA ILE A 193 -0.87 -5.41 17.66
C ILE A 193 -1.33 -4.48 16.53
N LEU A 194 -1.26 -4.93 15.28
CA LEU A 194 -1.71 -4.14 14.13
C LEU A 194 -3.15 -3.68 14.29
N HIS A 195 -4.07 -4.59 14.59
CA HIS A 195 -5.48 -4.29 14.78
C HIS A 195 -5.71 -3.32 15.96
N SER A 196 -4.97 -3.47 17.07
CA SER A 196 -5.09 -2.56 18.22
C SER A 196 -4.67 -1.13 17.89
N HIS A 197 -3.81 -0.94 16.89
CA HIS A 197 -3.39 0.36 16.37
C HIS A 197 -4.25 0.84 15.18
N GLY A 198 -5.24 0.05 14.76
CA GLY A 198 -6.13 0.37 13.64
C GLY A 198 -5.51 0.12 12.27
N TYR A 199 -4.43 -0.65 12.21
CA TYR A 199 -3.84 -1.11 10.95
C TYR A 199 -4.49 -2.40 10.49
N GLU A 200 -4.55 -2.60 9.16
CA GLU A 200 -4.98 -3.84 8.53
C GLU A 200 -3.81 -4.47 7.79
N TYR A 201 -3.68 -5.80 7.88
CA TYR A 201 -2.63 -6.50 7.15
C TYR A 201 -3.18 -7.30 5.98
N TYR A 202 -2.35 -7.42 4.95
CA TYR A 202 -2.71 -8.06 3.70
C TYR A 202 -1.62 -9.02 3.26
N ASP A 203 -1.98 -10.28 3.07
CA ASP A 203 -1.19 -11.24 2.33
C ASP A 203 -1.54 -11.15 0.83
N TRP A 204 -1.45 -12.23 0.12
CA TRP A 204 -1.71 -12.35 -1.31
C TRP A 204 -2.42 -13.67 -1.61
N ASN A 205 -3.08 -13.74 -2.74
CA ASN A 205 -3.68 -14.95 -3.28
C ASN A 205 -3.10 -15.36 -4.64
N ILE A 206 -2.29 -14.51 -5.27
CA ILE A 206 -1.49 -14.88 -6.43
C ILE A 206 -0.03 -14.55 -6.15
N TYR A 207 0.83 -15.57 -6.30
CA TYR A 207 2.27 -15.45 -6.15
C TYR A 207 2.97 -16.21 -7.29
N PRO A 208 3.63 -15.52 -8.24
CA PRO A 208 4.28 -16.16 -9.38
C PRO A 208 5.63 -16.83 -9.03
N GLY A 209 6.17 -16.61 -7.83
CA GLY A 209 7.42 -17.22 -7.39
C GLY A 209 8.67 -16.40 -7.69
N ASP A 210 8.55 -15.09 -7.86
CA ASP A 210 9.68 -14.22 -8.21
C ASP A 210 10.75 -14.11 -7.11
N ASN A 211 10.44 -14.46 -5.85
CA ASN A 211 11.36 -14.41 -4.70
C ASN A 211 12.05 -15.75 -4.40
N THR A 212 12.66 -16.38 -5.40
CA THR A 212 13.36 -17.67 -5.20
C THR A 212 14.86 -17.53 -4.91
N GLY A 213 15.40 -16.31 -4.81
CA GLY A 213 16.83 -16.05 -4.62
C GLY A 213 17.70 -16.40 -5.84
N ARG A 214 17.09 -16.69 -6.97
CA ARG A 214 17.71 -16.94 -8.28
C ARG A 214 17.01 -16.09 -9.32
N ALA A 215 17.69 -15.81 -10.45
CA ALA A 215 17.03 -15.20 -11.60
C ALA A 215 15.82 -16.07 -12.01
N TYR A 216 14.62 -15.57 -11.72
CA TYR A 216 13.39 -16.25 -12.05
C TYR A 216 12.97 -15.87 -13.47
N PRO A 217 12.64 -16.81 -14.37
CA PRO A 217 12.31 -16.48 -15.74
C PRO A 217 11.06 -15.59 -15.82
N LYS A 218 11.13 -14.51 -16.63
CA LYS A 218 9.97 -13.63 -16.79
C LYS A 218 8.73 -14.36 -17.28
N GLU A 219 8.91 -15.36 -18.16
CA GLU A 219 7.83 -16.19 -18.70
C GLU A 219 7.08 -16.97 -17.60
N ALA A 220 7.80 -17.37 -16.55
CA ALA A 220 7.19 -18.04 -15.39
C ALA A 220 6.39 -17.05 -14.54
N ILE A 221 6.88 -15.80 -14.39
CA ILE A 221 6.12 -14.72 -13.72
C ILE A 221 4.84 -14.44 -14.49
N VAL A 222 4.93 -14.22 -15.79
CA VAL A 222 3.78 -13.95 -16.67
C VAL A 222 2.75 -15.08 -16.59
N SER A 223 3.18 -16.33 -16.80
CA SER A 223 2.27 -17.49 -16.79
C SER A 223 1.67 -17.75 -15.41
N GLY A 224 2.45 -17.56 -14.34
CA GLY A 224 1.99 -17.73 -12.96
C GLY A 224 0.89 -16.75 -12.56
N ILE A 225 0.91 -15.56 -13.12
CA ILE A 225 -0.12 -14.54 -12.88
C ILE A 225 -1.32 -14.76 -13.81
N LEU A 226 -1.10 -14.78 -15.12
CA LEU A 226 -2.18 -14.78 -16.09
C LEU A 226 -3.02 -16.07 -16.09
N GLY A 227 -2.40 -17.21 -15.71
CA GLY A 227 -3.08 -18.50 -15.66
C GLY A 227 -4.09 -18.65 -14.53
N ASN A 228 -3.97 -17.84 -13.48
CA ASN A 228 -4.78 -18.01 -12.26
C ASN A 228 -5.76 -16.86 -11.99
N ILE A 229 -5.71 -15.79 -12.79
CA ILE A 229 -6.44 -14.55 -12.48
C ILE A 229 -7.96 -14.72 -12.42
N SER A 230 -8.50 -15.59 -13.29
CA SER A 230 -9.95 -15.83 -13.40
C SER A 230 -10.55 -16.59 -12.21
N GLU A 231 -9.72 -17.15 -11.34
CA GLU A 231 -10.17 -17.87 -10.14
C GLU A 231 -10.59 -16.90 -8.99
N TYR A 232 -10.23 -15.62 -9.11
CA TYR A 232 -10.44 -14.65 -8.06
C TYR A 232 -11.33 -13.49 -8.49
N ARG A 233 -12.23 -13.05 -7.60
CA ARG A 233 -12.93 -11.76 -7.75
C ARG A 233 -12.09 -10.58 -7.31
N ALA A 234 -11.19 -10.79 -6.36
CA ALA A 234 -10.17 -9.86 -5.92
C ALA A 234 -8.82 -10.58 -5.91
N ALA A 235 -7.95 -10.24 -6.82
CA ALA A 235 -6.63 -10.82 -6.99
C ALA A 235 -5.58 -9.86 -6.43
N ILE A 236 -4.99 -10.22 -5.29
CA ILE A 236 -3.84 -9.52 -4.71
C ILE A 236 -2.59 -10.28 -5.17
N ILE A 237 -1.85 -9.64 -6.06
CA ILE A 237 -0.67 -10.24 -6.70
C ILE A 237 0.57 -9.75 -5.97
N LEU A 238 1.35 -10.70 -5.40
CA LEU A 238 2.65 -10.41 -4.80
C LEU A 238 3.72 -10.39 -5.88
N LEU A 239 4.42 -9.28 -5.96
CA LEU A 239 5.66 -9.06 -6.70
C LEU A 239 6.68 -8.38 -5.78
N HIS A 240 7.95 -8.35 -6.18
CA HIS A 240 8.99 -7.73 -5.38
C HIS A 240 9.67 -6.58 -6.15
N ASP A 241 9.92 -5.49 -5.41
CA ASP A 241 10.68 -4.32 -5.83
C ASP A 241 11.98 -4.25 -5.04
N SER A 242 12.94 -5.11 -5.38
CA SER A 242 14.31 -4.97 -4.87
C SER A 242 15.31 -5.11 -6.03
N ASP A 243 16.56 -4.73 -5.82
CA ASP A 243 17.61 -4.71 -6.86
C ASP A 243 17.82 -6.08 -7.53
N THR A 244 17.48 -7.15 -6.84
CA THR A 244 17.65 -8.53 -7.35
C THR A 244 16.48 -9.01 -8.21
N HIS A 245 15.41 -8.22 -8.34
CA HIS A 245 14.16 -8.62 -9.02
C HIS A 245 14.01 -7.99 -10.42
N GLY A 246 15.11 -7.93 -11.20
CA GLY A 246 15.08 -7.43 -12.58
C GLY A 246 14.10 -8.18 -13.49
N SER A 247 13.91 -9.49 -13.28
CA SER A 247 12.94 -10.29 -14.05
C SER A 247 11.50 -9.83 -13.83
N THR A 248 11.17 -9.33 -12.65
CA THR A 248 9.86 -8.74 -12.34
C THR A 248 9.63 -7.49 -13.18
N VAL A 249 10.63 -6.61 -13.28
CA VAL A 249 10.59 -5.43 -14.15
C VAL A 249 10.39 -5.82 -15.61
N GLU A 250 11.13 -6.82 -16.09
CA GLU A 250 11.03 -7.32 -17.47
C GLU A 250 9.68 -7.97 -17.78
N ALA A 251 9.06 -8.62 -16.80
CA ALA A 251 7.76 -9.29 -16.95
C ALA A 251 6.58 -8.31 -16.91
N LEU A 252 6.72 -7.20 -16.19
CA LEU A 252 5.61 -6.31 -15.83
C LEU A 252 4.79 -5.78 -17.02
N PRO A 253 5.41 -5.35 -18.15
CA PRO A 253 4.62 -4.93 -19.33
C PRO A 253 3.70 -6.04 -19.85
N GLU A 254 4.21 -7.26 -20.01
CA GLU A 254 3.46 -8.39 -20.54
C GLU A 254 2.37 -8.85 -19.55
N VAL A 255 2.64 -8.78 -18.25
CA VAL A 255 1.65 -9.03 -17.20
C VAL A 255 0.49 -8.04 -17.28
N ILE A 256 0.79 -6.73 -17.37
CA ILE A 256 -0.24 -5.69 -17.44
C ILE A 256 -1.09 -5.86 -18.72
N GLU A 257 -0.45 -6.03 -19.87
CA GLU A 257 -1.14 -6.19 -21.16
C GLU A 257 -2.02 -7.46 -21.17
N GLY A 258 -1.50 -8.57 -20.63
CA GLY A 258 -2.25 -9.82 -20.52
C GLY A 258 -3.43 -9.73 -19.54
N LEU A 259 -3.31 -8.99 -18.46
CA LEU A 259 -4.40 -8.73 -17.53
C LEU A 259 -5.47 -7.82 -18.14
N LEU A 260 -5.08 -6.77 -18.85
CA LEU A 260 -6.01 -5.90 -19.58
C LEU A 260 -6.80 -6.68 -20.65
N ALA A 261 -6.14 -7.62 -21.34
CA ALA A 261 -6.81 -8.50 -22.31
C ALA A 261 -7.84 -9.43 -21.67
N GLN A 262 -7.74 -9.71 -20.37
CA GLN A 262 -8.71 -10.50 -19.59
C GLN A 262 -9.82 -9.65 -18.95
N ASN A 263 -9.94 -8.37 -19.34
CA ASN A 263 -10.97 -7.45 -18.86
C ASN A 263 -10.99 -7.32 -17.32
N VAL A 264 -9.81 -7.24 -16.69
CA VAL A 264 -9.68 -6.98 -15.27
C VAL A 264 -9.73 -5.49 -14.98
N GLN A 265 -10.00 -5.13 -13.73
CA GLN A 265 -9.88 -3.78 -13.24
C GLN A 265 -8.70 -3.64 -12.27
N PHE A 266 -7.73 -2.81 -12.63
CA PHE A 266 -6.64 -2.47 -11.72
C PHE A 266 -7.12 -1.51 -10.62
N CYS A 267 -6.76 -1.83 -9.39
CA CYS A 267 -7.09 -1.07 -8.19
C CYS A 267 -5.84 -0.86 -7.34
N VAL A 268 -5.81 0.23 -6.58
CA VAL A 268 -4.89 0.40 -5.44
C VAL A 268 -5.56 -0.11 -4.17
N MET A 269 -4.76 -0.58 -3.22
CA MET A 269 -5.29 -1.02 -1.93
C MET A 269 -5.65 0.18 -1.06
N ASP A 270 -6.74 0.04 -0.33
CA ASP A 270 -7.23 0.99 0.67
C ASP A 270 -7.90 0.24 1.84
N ALA A 271 -8.48 0.96 2.78
CA ALA A 271 -9.17 0.39 3.93
C ALA A 271 -10.42 -0.47 3.57
N ASN A 272 -10.92 -0.39 2.33
CA ASN A 272 -12.07 -1.16 1.86
C ASN A 272 -11.64 -2.37 1.02
N THR A 273 -10.36 -2.56 0.81
CA THR A 273 -9.84 -3.72 0.07
C THR A 273 -10.17 -4.99 0.84
N PRO A 274 -10.75 -6.02 0.19
CA PRO A 274 -11.01 -7.29 0.85
C PRO A 274 -9.74 -7.87 1.45
N ALA A 275 -9.74 -8.13 2.74
CA ALA A 275 -8.59 -8.69 3.43
C ALA A 275 -8.33 -10.13 2.92
N VAL A 276 -7.11 -10.37 2.45
CA VAL A 276 -6.57 -11.71 2.20
C VAL A 276 -5.53 -11.98 3.28
N GLN A 277 -5.83 -12.92 4.16
CA GLN A 277 -5.03 -13.23 5.35
C GLN A 277 -4.82 -14.73 5.43
N GLN A 278 -3.56 -15.16 5.52
CA GLN A 278 -3.20 -16.57 5.56
C GLN A 278 -3.25 -17.16 6.97
N ILE A 279 -3.27 -16.32 8.01
CA ILE A 279 -3.61 -16.75 9.38
C ILE A 279 -5.14 -16.68 9.52
N SER A 280 -5.75 -17.81 9.92
CA SER A 280 -7.12 -17.82 10.41
C SER A 280 -7.11 -17.75 11.94
N TYR A 281 -7.94 -16.91 12.52
CA TYR A 281 -8.19 -16.80 13.96
C TYR A 281 -9.20 -17.84 14.42
#